data_12c9e94e82704a1e2887ea4f7ea85a7c
#
_entry.id   12c9e94e82704a1e2887ea4f7ea85a7c
#
_cell.length_a   1.000
_cell.length_b   1.000
_cell.length_c   1.000
_cell.angle_alpha   90.00
_cell.angle_beta   90.00
_cell.angle_gamma   90.00
#
_symmetry.space_group_name_H-M   'P 1'
#
loop_
_entity.id
_entity.type
_entity.pdbx_description
1 polymer ?
#
loop_
_entity_poly.entity_id
_entity_poly.type
_entity_poly.pdbx_seq_one_letter_code
_entity_poly.pdbx_strand_id
1 'polypeptide(L)'
;GVQLNDGVRFCPKCGTAIGVATPPAQPNASAAVNNLLNTPDVTASFDPADINANKVMGVLAYLSILVLIPIFAAPKSRFARYHANQGLILLILEAAVNVVFFLIGFIAGLIGIGFISIFLGIIHSLLNLAVLALSILGIVNAAQGKAKPLPLIGSVITLLK
;
A
#
# COMPACT_ATOMS: atom_id res chain seq x y z
N GLY A 1 16.96 19.73 -46.48
CA GLY A 1 16.81 20.18 -45.10
C GLY A 1 16.44 21.66 -45.11
N VAL A 2 15.37 22.04 -44.40
CA VAL A 2 14.97 23.44 -44.20
C VAL A 2 15.79 23.94 -43.01
N GLN A 3 16.57 25.03 -43.23
CA GLN A 3 17.26 25.71 -42.13
C GLN A 3 16.19 26.39 -41.27
N LEU A 4 16.22 26.06 -39.98
CA LEU A 4 15.31 26.62 -38.96
C LEU A 4 16.04 27.72 -38.20
N ASN A 5 15.42 28.89 -38.03
CA ASN A 5 15.97 29.96 -37.19
C ASN A 5 15.98 29.54 -35.70
N ASP A 6 17.03 29.98 -34.97
CA ASP A 6 17.12 29.75 -33.53
C ASP A 6 15.89 30.33 -32.80
N GLY A 7 15.20 29.47 -32.02
CA GLY A 7 14.04 29.86 -31.24
C GLY A 7 12.68 29.34 -31.74
N VAL A 8 12.64 28.61 -32.86
CA VAL A 8 11.39 28.03 -33.37
C VAL A 8 11.01 26.77 -32.59
N ARG A 9 9.88 26.81 -31.89
CA ARG A 9 9.36 25.69 -31.05
C ARG A 9 8.64 24.61 -31.85
N PHE A 10 8.21 24.88 -33.07
CA PHE A 10 7.46 23.94 -33.92
C PHE A 10 7.95 24.03 -35.35
N CYS A 11 8.00 22.90 -36.04
CA CYS A 11 8.30 22.89 -37.48
C CYS A 11 7.14 23.56 -38.29
N PRO A 12 7.39 24.64 -39.07
CA PRO A 12 6.32 25.31 -39.80
C PRO A 12 5.74 24.46 -40.93
N LYS A 13 6.37 23.36 -41.32
CA LYS A 13 5.94 22.48 -42.40
C LYS A 13 5.14 21.26 -41.95
N CYS A 14 5.37 20.74 -40.73
CA CYS A 14 4.72 19.51 -40.23
C CYS A 14 4.16 19.63 -38.81
N GLY A 15 4.30 20.79 -38.13
CA GLY A 15 3.80 21.01 -36.77
C GLY A 15 4.51 20.25 -35.65
N THR A 16 5.54 19.48 -35.98
CA THR A 16 6.29 18.71 -34.97
C THR A 16 7.08 19.63 -34.05
N ALA A 17 7.00 19.43 -32.74
CA ALA A 17 7.79 20.17 -31.76
C ALA A 17 9.29 19.88 -31.92
N ILE A 18 10.11 20.97 -32.03
CA ILE A 18 11.55 20.87 -32.22
C ILE A 18 12.24 21.32 -30.92
N GLY A 19 13.00 20.41 -30.33
CA GLY A 19 14.08 20.76 -29.41
C GLY A 19 13.70 21.47 -28.11
N VAL A 20 12.51 21.28 -27.58
CA VAL A 20 12.31 21.52 -26.14
C VAL A 20 12.81 20.28 -25.42
N ALA A 21 14.06 20.33 -24.96
CA ALA A 21 14.48 19.44 -23.89
C ALA A 21 13.47 19.67 -22.78
N THR A 22 12.56 18.72 -22.60
CA THR A 22 11.67 18.68 -21.42
C THR A 22 12.60 18.77 -20.23
N PRO A 23 12.47 19.78 -19.35
CA PRO A 23 13.24 19.77 -18.09
C PRO A 23 13.06 18.41 -17.46
N PRO A 24 14.09 17.79 -16.86
CA PRO A 24 13.95 16.53 -16.17
C PRO A 24 12.76 16.70 -15.22
N ALA A 25 11.75 15.85 -15.38
CA ALA A 25 10.52 15.93 -14.60
C ALA A 25 10.95 15.88 -13.14
N GLN A 26 10.79 16.97 -12.42
CA GLN A 26 10.99 17.00 -10.98
C GLN A 26 10.15 15.85 -10.41
N PRO A 27 10.71 15.03 -9.50
CA PRO A 27 9.97 13.95 -8.89
C PRO A 27 8.74 14.56 -8.19
N ASN A 28 7.61 14.49 -8.87
CA ASN A 28 6.35 14.99 -8.38
C ASN A 28 5.94 14.01 -7.28
N ALA A 29 5.78 14.47 -6.04
CA ALA A 29 5.36 13.63 -4.92
C ALA A 29 4.08 12.86 -5.27
N SER A 30 3.18 13.49 -6.06
CA SER A 30 1.99 12.84 -6.60
C SER A 30 2.31 11.68 -7.55
N ALA A 31 3.33 11.80 -8.40
CA ALA A 31 3.74 10.70 -9.28
C ALA A 31 4.36 9.54 -8.50
N ALA A 32 5.16 9.84 -7.48
CA ALA A 32 5.72 8.82 -6.59
C ALA A 32 4.61 8.08 -5.83
N VAL A 33 3.64 8.80 -5.27
CA VAL A 33 2.47 8.21 -4.59
C VAL A 33 1.64 7.38 -5.56
N ASN A 34 1.36 7.87 -6.77
CA ASN A 34 0.62 7.12 -7.78
C ASN A 34 1.35 5.83 -8.19
N ASN A 35 2.68 5.85 -8.30
CA ASN A 35 3.46 4.65 -8.60
C ASN A 35 3.42 3.64 -7.45
N LEU A 36 3.43 4.09 -6.19
CA LEU A 36 3.29 3.23 -5.02
C LEU A 36 1.89 2.61 -4.92
N LEU A 37 0.85 3.36 -5.27
CA LEU A 37 -0.54 2.90 -5.21
C LEU A 37 -0.95 2.05 -6.43
N ASN A 38 -0.20 2.16 -7.54
CA ASN A 38 -0.49 1.43 -8.77
C ASN A 38 0.07 0.00 -8.73
N THR A 39 -0.46 -0.81 -7.82
CA THR A 39 -0.12 -2.24 -7.72
C THR A 39 -0.84 -3.05 -8.81
N PRO A 40 -0.22 -4.16 -9.31
CA PRO A 40 -0.81 -4.98 -10.37
C PRO A 40 -2.15 -5.58 -9.92
N ASP A 41 -3.14 -5.50 -10.78
CA ASP A 41 -4.47 -6.09 -10.54
C ASP A 41 -4.47 -7.54 -11.00
N VAL A 42 -4.54 -8.48 -10.04
CA VAL A 42 -4.55 -9.92 -10.31
C VAL A 42 -5.97 -10.52 -10.21
N THR A 43 -7.00 -9.69 -10.16
CA THR A 43 -8.39 -10.09 -9.99
C THR A 43 -8.84 -11.13 -11.02
N ALA A 44 -8.38 -11.00 -12.28
CA ALA A 44 -8.73 -11.93 -13.36
C ALA A 44 -8.28 -13.40 -13.11
N SER A 45 -7.39 -13.63 -12.14
CA SER A 45 -6.94 -14.98 -11.77
C SER A 45 -7.87 -15.69 -10.76
N PHE A 46 -8.92 -15.00 -10.29
CA PHE A 46 -9.88 -15.51 -9.32
C PHE A 46 -11.24 -15.77 -9.96
N ASP A 47 -11.94 -16.80 -9.48
CA ASP A 47 -13.31 -17.10 -9.89
C ASP A 47 -14.26 -15.99 -9.45
N PRO A 48 -15.05 -15.38 -10.37
CA PRO A 48 -16.04 -14.36 -10.04
C PRO A 48 -17.08 -14.82 -9.01
N ALA A 49 -17.44 -16.09 -9.00
CA ALA A 49 -18.36 -16.66 -8.01
C ALA A 49 -17.73 -16.67 -6.62
N ASP A 50 -16.45 -17.07 -6.51
CA ASP A 50 -15.70 -17.03 -5.25
C ASP A 50 -15.55 -15.59 -4.72
N ILE A 51 -15.21 -14.63 -5.60
CA ILE A 51 -15.12 -13.22 -5.26
C ILE A 51 -16.44 -12.73 -4.67
N ASN A 52 -17.56 -12.94 -5.38
CA ASN A 52 -18.87 -12.43 -4.96
C ASN A 52 -19.33 -13.03 -3.63
N ALA A 53 -19.10 -14.34 -3.42
CA ALA A 53 -19.46 -15.02 -2.18
C ALA A 53 -18.59 -14.59 -0.98
N ASN A 54 -17.36 -14.15 -1.20
CA ASN A 54 -16.37 -13.95 -0.13
C ASN A 54 -15.86 -12.51 0.02
N LYS A 55 -16.51 -11.49 -0.57
CA LYS A 55 -16.15 -10.07 -0.40
C LYS A 55 -16.08 -9.66 1.07
N VAL A 56 -17.07 -10.07 1.87
CA VAL A 56 -17.13 -9.77 3.31
C VAL A 56 -15.92 -10.38 4.03
N MET A 57 -15.55 -11.62 3.68
CA MET A 57 -14.38 -12.28 4.25
C MET A 57 -13.08 -11.54 3.87
N GLY A 58 -13.01 -11.03 2.65
CA GLY A 58 -11.90 -10.18 2.20
C GLY A 58 -11.80 -8.87 2.98
N VAL A 59 -12.93 -8.23 3.31
CA VAL A 59 -12.97 -7.00 4.14
C VAL A 59 -12.55 -7.30 5.58
N LEU A 60 -13.07 -8.36 6.19
CA LEU A 60 -12.73 -8.78 7.55
C LEU A 60 -11.22 -9.06 7.71
N ALA A 61 -10.55 -9.45 6.64
CA ALA A 61 -9.11 -9.69 6.62
C ALA A 61 -8.26 -8.48 7.07
N TYR A 62 -8.78 -7.26 6.94
CA TYR A 62 -8.04 -6.02 7.26
C TYR A 62 -8.48 -5.37 8.58
N LEU A 63 -9.35 -6.02 9.33
CA LEU A 63 -9.84 -5.53 10.61
C LEU A 63 -9.10 -6.18 11.80
N SER A 64 -7.78 -5.99 11.83
CA SER A 64 -6.91 -6.47 12.91
C SER A 64 -7.13 -7.98 13.21
N ILE A 65 -7.45 -8.36 14.42
CA ILE A 65 -7.64 -9.77 14.84
C ILE A 65 -8.75 -10.50 14.06
N LEU A 66 -9.69 -9.77 13.41
CA LEU A 66 -10.75 -10.38 12.62
C LEU A 66 -10.23 -11.08 11.35
N VAL A 67 -8.96 -10.88 10.98
CA VAL A 67 -8.28 -11.66 9.92
C VAL A 67 -8.34 -13.17 10.18
N LEU A 68 -8.49 -13.61 11.42
CA LEU A 68 -8.65 -15.01 11.76
C LEU A 68 -9.98 -15.60 11.23
N ILE A 69 -11.02 -14.76 11.09
CA ILE A 69 -12.32 -15.22 10.58
C ILE A 69 -12.20 -15.77 9.15
N PRO A 70 -11.71 -15.03 8.13
CA PRO A 70 -11.57 -15.59 6.79
C PRO A 70 -10.61 -16.79 6.72
N ILE A 71 -9.60 -16.85 7.58
CA ILE A 71 -8.68 -18.00 7.63
C ILE A 71 -9.40 -19.29 7.99
N PHE A 72 -10.29 -19.24 9.00
CA PHE A 72 -10.99 -20.43 9.49
C PHE A 72 -12.37 -20.65 8.86
N ALA A 73 -13.11 -19.58 8.54
CA ALA A 73 -14.46 -19.68 8.01
C ALA A 73 -14.51 -19.86 6.48
N ALA A 74 -13.49 -19.39 5.74
CA ALA A 74 -13.42 -19.49 4.30
C ALA A 74 -12.12 -20.14 3.78
N PRO A 75 -11.68 -21.30 4.32
CA PRO A 75 -10.36 -21.88 4.01
C PRO A 75 -10.24 -22.35 2.56
N LYS A 76 -11.35 -22.57 1.86
CA LYS A 76 -11.39 -23.00 0.46
C LYS A 76 -11.45 -21.84 -0.53
N SER A 77 -11.79 -20.63 -0.08
CA SER A 77 -11.86 -19.44 -0.92
C SER A 77 -10.45 -18.91 -1.21
N ARG A 78 -10.07 -18.91 -2.47
CA ARG A 78 -8.80 -18.34 -2.92
C ARG A 78 -8.79 -16.83 -2.72
N PHE A 79 -9.93 -16.16 -2.96
CA PHE A 79 -10.07 -14.73 -2.80
C PHE A 79 -9.96 -14.30 -1.32
N ALA A 80 -10.68 -14.99 -0.40
CA ALA A 80 -10.59 -14.70 1.02
C ALA A 80 -9.17 -14.94 1.56
N ARG A 81 -8.50 -16.04 1.15
CA ARG A 81 -7.12 -16.35 1.55
C ARG A 81 -6.11 -15.33 1.03
N TYR A 82 -6.30 -14.83 -0.18
CA TYR A 82 -5.45 -13.77 -0.74
C TYR A 82 -5.48 -12.51 0.14
N HIS A 83 -6.67 -12.04 0.52
CA HIS A 83 -6.82 -10.89 1.41
C HIS A 83 -6.38 -11.21 2.84
N ALA A 84 -6.69 -12.40 3.35
CA ALA A 84 -6.25 -12.84 4.67
C ALA A 84 -4.73 -12.89 4.81
N ASN A 85 -4.00 -13.29 3.76
CA ASN A 85 -2.54 -13.25 3.76
C ASN A 85 -2.02 -11.83 3.96
N GLN A 86 -2.57 -10.85 3.26
CA GLN A 86 -2.14 -9.45 3.37
C GLN A 86 -2.55 -8.84 4.72
N GLY A 87 -3.76 -9.13 5.20
CA GLY A 87 -4.23 -8.69 6.50
C GLY A 87 -3.43 -9.28 7.66
N LEU A 88 -3.01 -10.55 7.54
CA LEU A 88 -2.15 -11.19 8.54
C LEU A 88 -0.76 -10.54 8.60
N ILE A 89 -0.18 -10.18 7.44
CA ILE A 89 1.09 -9.44 7.38
C ILE A 89 0.94 -8.07 8.06
N LEU A 90 -0.17 -7.35 7.80
CA LEU A 90 -0.45 -6.08 8.48
C LEU A 90 -0.59 -6.24 9.98
N LEU A 91 -1.31 -7.26 10.45
CA LEU A 91 -1.46 -7.56 11.88
C LEU A 91 -0.11 -7.82 12.55
N ILE A 92 0.74 -8.63 11.91
CA ILE A 92 2.09 -8.91 12.43
C ILE A 92 2.94 -7.65 12.46
N LEU A 93 2.90 -6.83 11.39
CA LEU A 93 3.63 -5.58 11.31
C LEU A 93 3.16 -4.60 12.40
N GLU A 94 1.85 -4.44 12.58
CA GLU A 94 1.26 -3.60 13.62
C GLU A 94 1.69 -4.06 15.01
N ALA A 95 1.59 -5.35 15.30
CA ALA A 95 2.01 -5.94 16.58
C ALA A 95 3.51 -5.70 16.82
N ALA A 96 4.36 -5.91 15.80
CA ALA A 96 5.81 -5.71 15.93
C ALA A 96 6.14 -4.22 16.20
N VAL A 97 5.53 -3.29 15.48
CA VAL A 97 5.70 -1.85 15.71
C VAL A 97 5.30 -1.49 17.13
N ASN A 98 4.11 -1.92 17.58
CA ASN A 98 3.62 -1.61 18.92
C ASN A 98 4.54 -2.18 20.03
N VAL A 99 5.01 -3.42 19.90
CA VAL A 99 5.93 -4.04 20.86
C VAL A 99 7.27 -3.29 20.91
N VAL A 100 7.85 -2.95 19.75
CA VAL A 100 9.12 -2.22 19.72
C VAL A 100 9.00 -0.85 20.39
N PHE A 101 7.98 -0.07 20.05
CA PHE A 101 7.78 1.26 20.65
C PHE A 101 7.42 1.19 22.12
N PHE A 102 6.68 0.17 22.56
CA PHE A 102 6.43 -0.10 23.98
C PHE A 102 7.73 -0.36 24.75
N LEU A 103 8.60 -1.24 24.25
CA LEU A 103 9.88 -1.55 24.90
C LEU A 103 10.80 -0.34 24.95
N ILE A 104 10.92 0.44 23.87
CA ILE A 104 11.75 1.64 23.84
C ILE A 104 11.21 2.68 24.83
N GLY A 105 9.91 2.92 24.84
CA GLY A 105 9.26 3.85 25.76
C GLY A 105 9.40 3.44 27.23
N PHE A 106 9.28 2.15 27.52
CA PHE A 106 9.48 1.58 28.84
C PHE A 106 10.92 1.80 29.35
N ILE A 107 11.92 1.50 28.51
CA ILE A 107 13.34 1.72 28.84
C ILE A 107 13.62 3.20 29.03
N ALA A 108 13.12 4.08 28.13
CA ALA A 108 13.29 5.53 28.27
C ALA A 108 12.70 6.08 29.55
N GLY A 109 11.58 5.53 30.01
CA GLY A 109 10.97 5.86 31.29
C GLY A 109 11.85 5.45 32.48
N LEU A 110 12.43 4.26 32.45
CA LEU A 110 13.30 3.78 33.54
C LEU A 110 14.58 4.62 33.72
N ILE A 111 15.15 5.13 32.63
CA ILE A 111 16.39 5.95 32.68
C ILE A 111 16.11 7.45 32.76
N GLY A 112 14.85 7.88 32.93
CA GLY A 112 14.48 9.27 33.17
C GLY A 112 14.58 10.20 31.97
N ILE A 113 14.70 9.69 30.73
CA ILE A 113 14.75 10.49 29.50
C ILE A 113 13.36 10.63 28.85
N GLY A 114 12.36 10.91 29.67
CA GLY A 114 10.95 10.95 29.25
C GLY A 114 10.62 11.98 28.15
N PHE A 115 11.44 13.03 27.97
CA PHE A 115 11.23 14.00 26.89
C PHE A 115 11.35 13.35 25.49
N ILE A 116 12.16 12.28 25.35
CA ILE A 116 12.28 11.54 24.10
C ILE A 116 10.97 10.80 23.78
N SER A 117 10.17 10.46 24.78
CA SER A 117 8.89 9.76 24.60
C SER A 117 7.90 10.54 23.73
N ILE A 118 7.93 11.87 23.77
CA ILE A 118 7.05 12.72 22.93
C ILE A 118 7.42 12.52 21.45
N PHE A 119 8.71 12.59 21.14
CA PHE A 119 9.20 12.43 19.77
C PHE A 119 8.95 11.01 19.25
N LEU A 120 9.23 10.00 20.06
CA LEU A 120 8.92 8.60 19.75
C LEU A 120 7.42 8.39 19.57
N GLY A 121 6.58 9.02 20.37
CA GLY A 121 5.12 8.97 20.26
C GLY A 121 4.62 9.52 18.92
N ILE A 122 5.21 10.61 18.42
CA ILE A 122 4.88 11.16 17.10
C ILE A 122 5.22 10.18 16.01
N ILE A 123 6.44 9.60 16.03
CA ILE A 123 6.87 8.61 15.03
C ILE A 123 5.95 7.37 15.08
N HIS A 124 5.65 6.86 16.27
CA HIS A 124 4.76 5.74 16.47
C HIS A 124 3.36 6.02 15.90
N SER A 125 2.81 7.20 16.14
CA SER A 125 1.50 7.61 15.61
C SER A 125 1.49 7.70 14.09
N LEU A 126 2.57 8.21 13.47
CA LEU A 126 2.70 8.27 12.01
C LEU A 126 2.78 6.87 11.39
N LEU A 127 3.50 5.94 12.02
CA LEU A 127 3.57 4.55 11.55
C LEU A 127 2.21 3.84 11.66
N ASN A 128 1.49 4.00 12.77
CA ASN A 128 0.15 3.45 12.91
C ASN A 128 -0.84 4.06 11.90
N LEU A 129 -0.72 5.36 11.61
CA LEU A 129 -1.53 6.01 10.57
C LEU A 129 -1.23 5.41 9.18
N ALA A 130 0.02 5.10 8.87
CA ALA A 130 0.39 4.45 7.60
C ALA A 130 -0.20 3.03 7.52
N VAL A 131 -0.14 2.23 8.60
CA VAL A 131 -0.77 0.91 8.66
C VAL A 131 -2.28 1.01 8.47
N LEU A 132 -2.93 1.97 9.13
CA LEU A 132 -4.37 2.23 8.98
C LEU A 132 -4.72 2.57 7.52
N ALA A 133 -3.93 3.43 6.86
CA ALA A 133 -4.14 3.76 5.45
C ALA A 133 -4.05 2.52 4.55
N LEU A 134 -3.07 1.64 4.78
CA LEU A 134 -2.95 0.36 4.06
C LEU A 134 -4.14 -0.56 4.33
N SER A 135 -4.64 -0.63 5.56
CA SER A 135 -5.83 -1.40 5.92
C SER A 135 -7.06 -0.89 5.18
N ILE A 136 -7.26 0.44 5.13
CA ILE A 136 -8.37 1.05 4.38
C ILE A 136 -8.27 0.72 2.89
N LEU A 137 -7.07 0.80 2.28
CA LEU A 137 -6.87 0.42 0.88
C LEU A 137 -7.24 -1.06 0.64
N GLY A 138 -6.84 -1.95 1.53
CA GLY A 138 -7.18 -3.37 1.48
C GLY A 138 -8.69 -3.60 1.58
N ILE A 139 -9.36 -2.93 2.51
CA ILE A 139 -10.83 -2.97 2.67
C ILE A 139 -11.52 -2.52 1.39
N VAL A 140 -11.10 -1.38 0.82
CA VAL A 140 -11.69 -0.85 -0.42
C VAL A 140 -11.51 -1.83 -1.59
N ASN A 141 -10.31 -2.40 -1.76
CA ASN A 141 -10.05 -3.40 -2.79
C ASN A 141 -10.94 -4.63 -2.61
N ALA A 142 -11.00 -5.19 -1.40
CA ALA A 142 -11.82 -6.36 -1.09
C ALA A 142 -13.31 -6.10 -1.31
N ALA A 143 -13.83 -4.96 -0.86
CA ALA A 143 -15.23 -4.55 -1.04
C ALA A 143 -15.61 -4.41 -2.52
N GLN A 144 -14.67 -3.91 -3.34
CA GLN A 144 -14.84 -3.83 -4.80
C GLN A 144 -14.65 -5.19 -5.49
N GLY A 145 -14.26 -6.23 -4.78
CA GLY A 145 -13.95 -7.54 -5.34
C GLY A 145 -12.63 -7.57 -6.12
N LYS A 146 -11.72 -6.65 -5.85
CA LYS A 146 -10.42 -6.55 -6.52
C LYS A 146 -9.34 -7.25 -5.70
N ALA A 147 -8.55 -8.08 -6.36
CA ALA A 147 -7.36 -8.70 -5.80
C ALA A 147 -6.12 -7.88 -6.21
N LYS A 148 -5.82 -6.82 -5.44
CA LYS A 148 -4.63 -6.00 -5.61
C LYS A 148 -3.73 -6.14 -4.40
N PRO A 149 -2.41 -6.39 -4.58
CA PRO A 149 -1.48 -6.42 -3.47
C PRO A 149 -1.37 -5.04 -2.84
N LEU A 150 -1.25 -5.00 -1.51
CA LEU A 150 -0.99 -3.75 -0.81
C LEU A 150 0.39 -3.19 -1.18
N PRO A 151 0.52 -1.87 -1.34
CA PRO A 151 1.80 -1.24 -1.58
C PRO A 151 2.82 -1.66 -0.51
N LEU A 152 4.07 -1.87 -0.92
CA LEU A 152 5.22 -2.20 -0.09
C LEU A 152 5.21 -3.60 0.54
N ILE A 153 4.07 -4.15 0.93
CA ILE A 153 3.99 -5.38 1.74
C ILE A 153 3.26 -6.53 1.05
N GLY A 154 2.36 -6.24 0.12
CA GLY A 154 1.45 -7.26 -0.45
C GLY A 154 2.12 -8.33 -1.30
N SER A 155 3.35 -8.09 -1.79
CA SER A 155 4.12 -9.02 -2.62
C SER A 155 5.31 -9.66 -1.90
N VAL A 156 5.59 -9.25 -0.65
CA VAL A 156 6.85 -9.61 0.02
C VAL A 156 6.82 -11.04 0.55
N ILE A 157 5.73 -11.48 1.14
CA ILE A 157 5.64 -12.80 1.81
C ILE A 157 4.26 -13.41 1.56
N THR A 158 4.23 -14.71 1.25
CA THR A 158 3.01 -15.52 1.24
C THR A 158 3.02 -16.42 2.46
N LEU A 159 2.25 -16.07 3.49
CA LEU A 159 2.12 -16.83 4.73
C LEU A 159 1.10 -17.96 4.59
N LEU A 160 0.03 -17.72 3.83
CA LEU A 160 -1.06 -18.67 3.57
C LEU A 160 -0.90 -19.24 2.16
N LYS A 161 -0.57 -20.53 2.06
CA LYS A 161 -0.52 -21.30 0.79
C LYS A 161 -1.87 -21.92 0.47
#